data_eb82c4e5eead6b992dc30a4a0725973f
#
_entry.id   eb82c4e5eead6b992dc30a4a0725973f
#
_cell.length_a   1.000
_cell.length_b   1.000
_cell.length_c   1.000
_cell.angle_alpha   90.00
_cell.angle_beta   90.00
_cell.angle_gamma   90.00
#
_symmetry.space_group_name_H-M   'P 1'
#
loop_
_entity.id
_entity.type
_entity.pdbx_description
1 polymer ?
#
loop_
_entity_poly.entity_id
_entity_poly.type
_entity_poly.pdbx_seq_one_letter_code
_entity_poly.pdbx_strand_id
1 'polypeptide(L)'
;MKQDIPADDADAKSRKQRARRKRLFTLLGIAVLVIAVLWLIYWLLIGSRKISTDDAYVGADTAAVTALVAGPILSDPVGETQFVRQGQVVALIDPADFRLALERAQAQLGQAERRVQGYYANEAAAAAETESKGSELGRAQAQLASARSDLARAEAEYDRRQRLSGTGAVSADELTQAQNSRQTSQAAVAAAQAAVGKARADVDTAKAQRQAAAALVRGTDLNANPEVAAARAQLHQAQLDLERATVRAPLAGIVTKKAIQVGQRVQAGALMMNIVPIQSAFVDANFKEVQLRKVKVGSPVVLTSDLYGHGVKFHGKVVGVGGGSGSAFALIPAQNATGNWIKVVQRVPVRIELDPRELKDHTLRVGLSMKAEVEVR
;
A
#
# COMPACT_ATOMS: atom_id res chain seq x y z
N MET A 1 -77.64 83.43 -54.94
CA MET A 1 -77.99 82.01 -54.85
C MET A 1 -76.85 81.30 -54.12
N LYS A 2 -77.02 81.06 -52.82
CA LYS A 2 -76.10 80.29 -51.98
C LYS A 2 -76.52 78.85 -52.08
N GLN A 3 -75.65 77.96 -52.46
CA GLN A 3 -75.86 76.51 -52.39
C GLN A 3 -75.26 76.04 -51.06
N ASP A 4 -76.12 75.53 -50.21
CA ASP A 4 -75.73 74.80 -48.99
C ASP A 4 -75.27 73.41 -49.36
N ILE A 5 -74.07 73.04 -48.96
CA ILE A 5 -73.52 71.69 -49.03
C ILE A 5 -73.74 71.02 -47.66
N PRO A 6 -74.37 69.86 -47.55
CA PRO A 6 -74.68 69.23 -46.27
C PRO A 6 -73.44 68.71 -45.59
N ALA A 7 -73.23 69.08 -44.34
CA ALA A 7 -72.07 68.78 -43.46
C ALA A 7 -72.09 67.40 -42.78
N ASP A 8 -72.98 66.48 -43.16
CA ASP A 8 -73.26 65.25 -42.43
C ASP A 8 -72.43 64.03 -42.87
N ASP A 9 -71.85 64.09 -44.07
CA ASP A 9 -71.09 62.92 -44.63
C ASP A 9 -69.62 62.86 -44.24
N ALA A 10 -69.06 63.96 -43.79
CA ALA A 10 -67.64 64.03 -43.33
C ALA A 10 -67.48 63.49 -41.92
N ASP A 11 -68.45 63.69 -41.04
CA ASP A 11 -68.39 63.21 -39.65
C ASP A 11 -68.58 61.67 -39.52
N ALA A 12 -69.42 61.09 -40.40
CA ALA A 12 -69.65 59.66 -40.42
C ALA A 12 -68.42 58.86 -40.89
N LYS A 13 -67.64 59.40 -41.86
CA LYS A 13 -66.37 58.80 -42.29
C LYS A 13 -65.28 58.91 -41.23
N SER A 14 -65.19 60.03 -40.52
CA SER A 14 -64.22 60.25 -39.46
C SER A 14 -64.46 59.34 -38.21
N ARG A 15 -65.73 59.10 -37.86
CA ARG A 15 -66.13 58.18 -36.76
C ARG A 15 -65.85 56.73 -37.13
N LYS A 16 -66.10 56.28 -38.37
CA LYS A 16 -65.75 54.92 -38.84
C LYS A 16 -64.22 54.70 -38.89
N GLN A 17 -63.45 55.69 -39.29
CA GLN A 17 -61.97 55.61 -39.27
C GLN A 17 -61.38 55.60 -37.85
N ARG A 18 -61.94 56.40 -36.93
CA ARG A 18 -61.53 56.35 -35.49
C ARG A 18 -61.94 55.04 -34.84
N ALA A 19 -63.11 54.48 -35.14
CA ALA A 19 -63.46 53.15 -34.62
C ALA A 19 -62.62 52.02 -35.19
N ARG A 20 -62.22 52.10 -36.49
CA ARG A 20 -61.33 51.13 -37.12
C ARG A 20 -59.89 51.25 -36.54
N ARG A 21 -59.41 52.45 -36.31
CA ARG A 21 -58.11 52.70 -35.63
C ARG A 21 -58.15 52.18 -34.19
N LYS A 22 -59.20 52.46 -33.42
CA LYS A 22 -59.31 51.90 -32.03
C LYS A 22 -59.30 50.36 -32.02
N ARG A 23 -60.06 49.72 -32.96
CA ARG A 23 -60.04 48.24 -33.09
C ARG A 23 -58.67 47.72 -33.50
N LEU A 24 -57.88 48.37 -34.38
CA LEU A 24 -56.54 48.01 -34.76
C LEU A 24 -55.56 48.17 -33.60
N PHE A 25 -55.71 49.28 -32.85
CA PHE A 25 -54.88 49.47 -31.65
C PHE A 25 -55.19 48.47 -30.51
N THR A 26 -56.48 48.12 -30.35
CA THR A 26 -56.81 47.05 -29.36
C THR A 26 -56.32 45.67 -29.80
N LEU A 27 -56.44 45.31 -31.11
CA LEU A 27 -55.92 44.09 -31.67
C LEU A 27 -54.38 44.05 -31.56
N LEU A 28 -53.70 45.17 -31.85
CA LEU A 28 -52.23 45.30 -31.64
C LEU A 28 -51.86 45.15 -30.17
N GLY A 29 -52.61 45.79 -29.27
CA GLY A 29 -52.38 45.65 -27.83
C GLY A 29 -52.57 44.20 -27.33
N ILE A 30 -53.61 43.50 -27.82
CA ILE A 30 -53.79 42.07 -27.50
C ILE A 30 -52.68 41.20 -28.09
N ALA A 31 -52.23 41.45 -29.33
CA ALA A 31 -51.13 40.72 -29.95
C ALA A 31 -49.82 40.92 -29.17
N VAL A 32 -49.49 42.13 -28.76
CA VAL A 32 -48.31 42.43 -27.94
C VAL A 32 -48.39 41.74 -26.56
N LEU A 33 -49.58 41.74 -25.94
CA LEU A 33 -49.82 41.09 -24.66
C LEU A 33 -49.66 39.56 -24.76
N VAL A 34 -50.19 38.95 -25.83
CA VAL A 34 -50.05 37.52 -26.13
C VAL A 34 -48.55 37.15 -26.34
N ILE A 35 -47.83 37.97 -27.12
CA ILE A 35 -46.39 37.78 -27.33
C ILE A 35 -45.63 37.92 -26.01
N ALA A 36 -45.94 38.91 -25.18
CA ALA A 36 -45.34 39.10 -23.88
C ALA A 36 -45.62 37.95 -22.92
N VAL A 37 -46.83 37.42 -22.90
CA VAL A 37 -47.23 36.25 -22.12
C VAL A 37 -46.53 34.98 -22.63
N LEU A 38 -46.45 34.76 -23.92
CA LEU A 38 -45.72 33.65 -24.52
C LEU A 38 -44.22 33.75 -24.23
N TRP A 39 -43.66 34.95 -24.31
CA TRP A 39 -42.25 35.22 -23.94
C TRP A 39 -42.00 34.98 -22.45
N LEU A 40 -42.92 35.42 -21.58
CA LEU A 40 -42.88 35.18 -20.15
C LEU A 40 -42.96 33.68 -19.82
N ILE A 41 -43.88 32.95 -20.47
CA ILE A 41 -44.01 31.49 -20.33
C ILE A 41 -42.73 30.80 -20.83
N TYR A 42 -42.18 31.19 -21.97
CA TYR A 42 -40.93 30.69 -22.49
C TYR A 42 -39.77 30.93 -21.51
N TRP A 43 -39.67 32.16 -20.95
CA TRP A 43 -38.64 32.52 -19.98
C TRP A 43 -38.80 31.75 -18.67
N LEU A 44 -40.01 31.56 -18.16
CA LEU A 44 -40.30 30.80 -16.94
C LEU A 44 -40.02 29.28 -17.11
N LEU A 45 -40.33 28.72 -18.27
CA LEU A 45 -40.20 27.28 -18.51
C LEU A 45 -38.81 26.86 -18.95
N ILE A 46 -38.07 27.70 -19.67
CA ILE A 46 -36.77 27.34 -20.26
C ILE A 46 -35.63 28.15 -19.65
N GLY A 47 -35.80 29.47 -19.48
CA GLY A 47 -34.72 30.33 -18.98
C GLY A 47 -34.39 30.14 -17.50
N SER A 48 -35.35 29.71 -16.67
CA SER A 48 -35.15 29.50 -15.23
C SER A 48 -34.51 28.13 -14.87
N ARG A 49 -34.34 27.26 -15.88
CA ARG A 49 -33.79 25.88 -15.66
C ARG A 49 -32.31 25.77 -15.90
N LYS A 50 -31.61 26.81 -16.28
CA LYS A 50 -30.15 26.80 -16.52
C LYS A 50 -29.47 27.70 -15.55
N ILE A 51 -28.42 27.19 -14.92
CA ILE A 51 -27.55 27.96 -14.06
C ILE A 51 -26.17 27.90 -14.68
N SER A 52 -25.56 29.06 -14.92
CA SER A 52 -24.22 29.11 -15.52
C SER A 52 -23.22 29.85 -14.63
N THR A 53 -21.96 29.43 -14.76
CA THR A 53 -20.80 30.13 -14.24
C THR A 53 -19.70 30.17 -15.30
N ASP A 54 -18.98 31.27 -15.34
CA ASP A 54 -17.77 31.48 -16.15
C ASP A 54 -16.49 31.24 -15.36
N ASP A 55 -16.64 30.97 -14.07
CA ASP A 55 -15.54 30.69 -13.14
C ASP A 55 -15.41 29.16 -12.96
N ALA A 56 -14.97 28.51 -14.02
CA ALA A 56 -14.76 27.05 -14.05
C ALA A 56 -13.37 26.76 -14.65
N TYR A 57 -12.66 25.82 -14.06
CA TYR A 57 -11.31 25.47 -14.48
C TYR A 57 -11.16 23.96 -14.64
N VAL A 58 -10.42 23.57 -15.66
CA VAL A 58 -10.03 22.17 -15.86
C VAL A 58 -9.03 21.77 -14.81
N GLY A 59 -9.32 20.71 -14.08
CA GLY A 59 -8.45 20.03 -13.12
C GLY A 59 -8.13 18.61 -13.56
N ALA A 60 -7.09 18.03 -12.99
CA ALA A 60 -6.82 16.60 -13.07
C ALA A 60 -6.06 16.15 -11.81
N ASP A 61 -6.29 14.92 -11.37
CA ASP A 61 -5.53 14.32 -10.26
C ASP A 61 -4.13 13.97 -10.74
N THR A 62 -3.18 14.86 -10.48
CA THR A 62 -1.79 14.73 -10.96
C THR A 62 -1.01 13.73 -10.11
N ALA A 63 -0.26 12.83 -10.74
CA ALA A 63 0.66 11.94 -10.03
C ALA A 63 2.05 12.59 -9.91
N ALA A 64 2.51 12.81 -8.69
CA ALA A 64 3.88 13.18 -8.41
C ALA A 64 4.77 11.94 -8.44
N VAL A 65 5.69 11.87 -9.37
CA VAL A 65 6.68 10.80 -9.47
C VAL A 65 7.89 11.19 -8.62
N THR A 66 8.16 10.42 -7.57
CA THR A 66 9.29 10.65 -6.66
C THR A 66 10.29 9.51 -6.75
N ALA A 67 11.56 9.79 -6.49
CA ALA A 67 12.60 8.78 -6.37
C ALA A 67 12.34 7.92 -5.13
N LEU A 68 12.31 6.60 -5.27
CA LEU A 68 12.16 5.68 -4.14
C LEU A 68 13.49 5.29 -3.52
N VAL A 69 14.59 5.43 -4.28
CA VAL A 69 15.97 5.17 -3.86
C VAL A 69 16.87 6.35 -4.24
N ALA A 70 17.98 6.52 -3.53
CA ALA A 70 18.93 7.60 -3.78
C ALA A 70 20.02 7.15 -4.75
N GLY A 71 20.39 8.01 -5.70
CA GLY A 71 21.48 7.72 -6.64
C GLY A 71 21.59 8.76 -7.75
N PRO A 72 22.61 8.70 -8.60
CA PRO A 72 22.71 9.54 -9.78
C PRO A 72 21.73 9.06 -10.87
N ILE A 73 21.17 10.00 -11.64
CA ILE A 73 20.33 9.70 -12.80
C ILE A 73 21.23 9.24 -13.95
N LEU A 74 21.08 8.01 -14.38
CA LEU A 74 21.81 7.45 -15.51
C LEU A 74 21.16 7.85 -16.83
N SER A 75 19.83 7.82 -16.93
CA SER A 75 19.09 8.25 -18.12
C SER A 75 17.69 8.74 -17.75
N ASP A 76 17.18 9.65 -18.57
CA ASP A 76 15.82 10.19 -18.49
C ASP A 76 15.19 10.23 -19.89
N PRO A 77 14.68 9.09 -20.37
CA PRO A 77 14.24 8.93 -21.77
C PRO A 77 13.01 9.75 -22.14
N VAL A 78 12.42 10.50 -21.18
CA VAL A 78 11.16 11.21 -21.37
C VAL A 78 11.36 12.72 -21.25
N GLY A 79 10.92 13.45 -22.29
CA GLY A 79 10.93 14.91 -22.31
C GLY A 79 9.75 15.53 -21.54
N GLU A 80 9.90 16.82 -21.18
CA GLU A 80 8.76 17.61 -20.71
C GLU A 80 7.72 17.74 -21.83
N THR A 81 6.43 17.78 -21.46
CA THR A 81 5.27 17.78 -22.39
C THR A 81 5.04 16.49 -23.18
N GLN A 82 5.86 15.48 -23.01
CA GLN A 82 5.70 14.20 -23.69
C GLN A 82 4.61 13.34 -23.02
N PHE A 83 3.83 12.62 -23.84
CA PHE A 83 2.87 11.64 -23.35
C PHE A 83 3.59 10.33 -22.96
N VAL A 84 3.26 9.80 -21.78
CA VAL A 84 3.76 8.51 -21.28
C VAL A 84 2.60 7.57 -20.98
N ARG A 85 2.84 6.28 -21.16
CA ARG A 85 1.90 5.22 -20.80
C ARG A 85 2.15 4.75 -19.36
N GLN A 86 1.13 4.22 -18.72
CA GLN A 86 1.30 3.57 -17.43
C GLN A 86 2.35 2.44 -17.50
N GLY A 87 3.26 2.37 -16.53
CA GLY A 87 4.38 1.40 -16.49
C GLY A 87 5.57 1.75 -17.37
N GLN A 88 5.49 2.77 -18.23
CA GLN A 88 6.61 3.23 -19.05
C GLN A 88 7.76 3.72 -18.18
N VAL A 89 9.00 3.38 -18.53
CA VAL A 89 10.20 3.88 -17.84
C VAL A 89 10.33 5.37 -18.11
N VAL A 90 10.40 6.17 -17.06
CA VAL A 90 10.50 7.64 -17.12
C VAL A 90 11.85 8.15 -16.63
N ALA A 91 12.56 7.38 -15.82
CA ALA A 91 13.93 7.65 -15.43
C ALA A 91 14.62 6.35 -15.00
N LEU A 92 15.93 6.32 -15.12
CA LEU A 92 16.78 5.25 -14.62
C LEU A 92 17.84 5.85 -13.69
N ILE A 93 17.81 5.44 -12.44
CA ILE A 93 18.86 5.71 -11.45
C ILE A 93 19.97 4.67 -11.69
N ASP A 94 21.23 5.04 -11.55
CA ASP A 94 22.34 4.12 -11.75
C ASP A 94 22.20 2.86 -10.91
N PRO A 95 22.05 1.68 -11.53
CA PRO A 95 21.84 0.42 -10.82
C PRO A 95 23.12 -0.24 -10.28
N ALA A 96 24.32 0.34 -10.52
CA ALA A 96 25.59 -0.32 -10.20
C ALA A 96 25.71 -0.65 -8.72
N ASP A 97 25.46 0.31 -7.83
CA ASP A 97 25.53 0.11 -6.38
C ASP A 97 24.47 -0.89 -5.90
N PHE A 98 23.28 -0.88 -6.47
CA PHE A 98 22.20 -1.80 -6.12
C PHE A 98 22.49 -3.24 -6.57
N ARG A 99 23.13 -3.43 -7.73
CA ARG A 99 23.59 -4.75 -8.18
C ARG A 99 24.63 -5.32 -7.25
N LEU A 100 25.61 -4.50 -6.84
CA LEU A 100 26.62 -4.93 -5.88
C LEU A 100 26.01 -5.26 -4.51
N ALA A 101 25.02 -4.48 -4.06
CA ALA A 101 24.28 -4.77 -2.83
C ALA A 101 23.49 -6.09 -2.93
N LEU A 102 22.88 -6.36 -4.08
CA LEU A 102 22.19 -7.63 -4.36
C LEU A 102 23.15 -8.82 -4.29
N GLU A 103 24.32 -8.74 -4.95
CA GLU A 103 25.34 -9.80 -4.92
C GLU A 103 25.85 -10.06 -3.49
N ARG A 104 26.06 -9.00 -2.71
CA ARG A 104 26.46 -9.12 -1.28
C ARG A 104 25.37 -9.83 -0.47
N ALA A 105 24.10 -9.46 -0.64
CA ALA A 105 22.98 -10.08 0.06
C ALA A 105 22.81 -11.56 -0.33
N GLN A 106 23.03 -11.92 -1.60
CA GLN A 106 23.05 -13.31 -2.06
C GLN A 106 24.17 -14.13 -1.40
N ALA A 107 25.38 -13.57 -1.33
CA ALA A 107 26.50 -14.22 -0.66
C ALA A 107 26.23 -14.41 0.84
N GLN A 108 25.63 -13.42 1.50
CA GLN A 108 25.22 -13.49 2.92
C GLN A 108 24.18 -14.57 3.17
N LEU A 109 23.18 -14.71 2.30
CA LEU A 109 22.21 -15.78 2.39
C LEU A 109 22.89 -17.15 2.29
N GLY A 110 23.75 -17.36 1.30
CA GLY A 110 24.48 -18.60 1.16
C GLY A 110 25.42 -18.91 2.34
N GLN A 111 25.97 -17.88 3.01
CA GLN A 111 26.71 -18.07 4.25
C GLN A 111 25.81 -18.49 5.41
N ALA A 112 24.66 -17.86 5.58
CA ALA A 112 23.69 -18.20 6.62
C ALA A 112 23.17 -19.63 6.45
N GLU A 113 22.85 -20.04 5.23
CA GLU A 113 22.41 -21.41 4.93
C GLU A 113 23.46 -22.45 5.28
N ARG A 114 24.72 -22.24 4.89
CA ARG A 114 25.82 -23.16 5.25
C ARG A 114 26.09 -23.21 6.76
N ARG A 115 25.94 -22.07 7.45
CA ARG A 115 26.13 -22.02 8.91
C ARG A 115 25.05 -22.82 9.62
N VAL A 116 23.80 -22.64 9.22
CA VAL A 116 22.65 -23.37 9.79
C VAL A 116 22.73 -24.86 9.46
N GLN A 117 23.17 -25.24 8.25
CA GLN A 117 23.46 -26.63 7.91
C GLN A 117 24.52 -27.23 8.85
N GLY A 118 25.55 -26.42 9.23
CA GLY A 118 26.54 -26.82 10.24
C GLY A 118 25.93 -27.06 11.61
N TYR A 119 24.91 -26.29 12.01
CA TYR A 119 24.18 -26.52 13.27
C TYR A 119 23.43 -27.86 13.27
N TYR A 120 22.76 -28.22 12.16
CA TYR A 120 22.12 -29.52 12.02
C TYR A 120 23.10 -30.67 12.04
N ALA A 121 24.26 -30.53 11.36
CA ALA A 121 25.31 -31.55 11.38
C ALA A 121 25.91 -31.74 12.80
N ASN A 122 26.08 -30.65 13.54
CA ASN A 122 26.56 -30.69 14.92
C ASN A 122 25.56 -31.35 15.87
N GLU A 123 24.25 -31.06 15.71
CA GLU A 123 23.20 -31.77 16.49
C GLU A 123 23.17 -33.28 16.20
N ALA A 124 23.29 -33.66 14.92
CA ALA A 124 23.34 -35.06 14.53
C ALA A 124 24.59 -35.77 15.11
N ALA A 125 25.75 -35.11 15.10
CA ALA A 125 26.97 -35.64 15.72
C ALA A 125 26.83 -35.81 17.24
N ALA A 126 26.26 -34.84 17.93
CA ALA A 126 26.00 -34.93 19.39
C ALA A 126 24.94 -36.01 19.72
N ALA A 127 23.99 -36.27 18.83
CA ALA A 127 23.06 -37.38 18.99
C ALA A 127 23.76 -38.73 18.91
N ALA A 128 24.62 -38.91 17.91
CA ALA A 128 25.43 -40.14 17.77
C ALA A 128 26.39 -40.37 18.96
N GLU A 129 27.02 -39.31 19.48
CA GLU A 129 27.85 -39.39 20.69
C GLU A 129 27.03 -39.82 21.91
N THR A 130 25.81 -39.29 22.07
CA THR A 130 24.88 -39.70 23.15
C THR A 130 24.53 -41.18 23.08
N GLU A 131 24.34 -41.72 21.89
CA GLU A 131 24.06 -43.14 21.65
C GLU A 131 25.28 -44.00 21.95
N SER A 132 26.48 -43.54 21.53
CA SER A 132 27.76 -44.20 21.84
C SER A 132 27.97 -44.32 23.36
N LYS A 133 27.80 -43.23 24.11
CA LYS A 133 27.90 -43.21 25.60
C LYS A 133 26.84 -44.09 26.25
N GLY A 134 25.62 -44.14 25.69
CA GLY A 134 24.57 -45.07 26.12
C GLY A 134 25.00 -46.54 26.00
N SER A 135 25.69 -46.89 24.91
CA SER A 135 26.23 -48.23 24.69
C SER A 135 27.40 -48.58 25.67
N GLU A 136 28.23 -47.58 26.01
CA GLU A 136 29.29 -47.75 27.05
C GLU A 136 28.65 -47.99 28.42
N LEU A 137 27.59 -47.26 28.79
CA LEU A 137 26.83 -47.50 30.02
C LEU A 137 26.25 -48.91 30.07
N GLY A 138 25.67 -49.39 28.96
CA GLY A 138 25.16 -50.78 28.86
C GLY A 138 26.26 -51.81 29.12
N ARG A 139 27.44 -51.61 28.59
CA ARG A 139 28.60 -52.49 28.83
C ARG A 139 29.02 -52.47 30.31
N ALA A 140 29.10 -51.31 30.94
CA ALA A 140 29.44 -51.18 32.36
C ALA A 140 28.38 -51.84 33.25
N GLN A 141 27.12 -51.74 32.93
CA GLN A 141 26.04 -52.41 33.65
C GLN A 141 26.11 -53.96 33.53
N ALA A 142 26.45 -54.48 32.35
CA ALA A 142 26.66 -55.91 32.15
C ALA A 142 27.86 -56.44 32.97
N GLN A 143 28.96 -55.65 33.05
CA GLN A 143 30.11 -55.96 33.86
C GLN A 143 29.78 -55.94 35.37
N LEU A 144 28.98 -55.00 35.84
CA LEU A 144 28.47 -54.97 37.22
C LEU A 144 27.61 -56.21 37.52
N ALA A 145 26.73 -56.62 36.59
CA ALA A 145 25.92 -57.82 36.75
C ALA A 145 26.78 -59.09 36.87
N SER A 146 27.82 -59.22 36.05
CA SER A 146 28.81 -60.32 36.17
C SER A 146 29.50 -60.33 37.52
N ALA A 147 30.08 -59.18 37.96
CA ALA A 147 30.77 -59.07 39.24
C ALA A 147 29.85 -59.40 40.43
N ARG A 148 28.57 -59.01 40.37
CA ARG A 148 27.56 -59.40 41.41
C ARG A 148 27.32 -60.92 41.42
N SER A 149 27.27 -61.59 40.27
CA SER A 149 27.10 -63.03 40.17
C SER A 149 28.34 -63.77 40.75
N ASP A 150 29.53 -63.25 40.47
CA ASP A 150 30.76 -63.76 41.02
C ASP A 150 30.85 -63.62 42.55
N LEU A 151 30.45 -62.46 43.10
CA LEU A 151 30.33 -62.20 44.52
C LEU A 151 29.36 -63.19 45.19
N ALA A 152 28.13 -63.33 44.61
CA ALA A 152 27.11 -64.23 45.17
C ALA A 152 27.61 -65.71 45.23
N ARG A 153 28.42 -66.13 44.24
CA ARG A 153 29.09 -67.45 44.24
C ARG A 153 30.14 -67.53 45.35
N ALA A 154 30.97 -66.52 45.48
CA ALA A 154 32.03 -66.49 46.54
C ALA A 154 31.46 -66.44 47.97
N GLU A 155 30.34 -65.70 48.16
CA GLU A 155 29.58 -65.64 49.39
C GLU A 155 29.04 -67.03 49.77
N ALA A 156 28.29 -67.67 48.83
CA ALA A 156 27.76 -69.02 49.05
C ALA A 156 28.88 -70.07 49.41
N GLU A 157 30.00 -69.96 48.77
CA GLU A 157 31.20 -70.86 49.08
C GLU A 157 31.78 -70.55 50.45
N TYR A 158 32.00 -69.34 50.79
CA TYR A 158 32.44 -68.90 52.10
C TYR A 158 31.53 -69.40 53.21
N ASP A 159 30.16 -69.14 53.08
CA ASP A 159 29.13 -69.56 54.04
C ASP A 159 29.13 -71.10 54.24
N ARG A 160 29.28 -71.84 53.12
CA ARG A 160 29.37 -73.31 53.18
C ARG A 160 30.64 -73.76 54.01
N ARG A 161 31.84 -73.23 53.70
CA ARG A 161 33.07 -73.54 54.39
C ARG A 161 33.07 -73.11 55.87
N GLN A 162 32.49 -71.97 56.16
CA GLN A 162 32.27 -71.47 57.54
C GLN A 162 31.45 -72.44 58.39
N ARG A 163 30.34 -72.97 57.86
CA ARG A 163 29.52 -73.92 58.55
C ARG A 163 30.22 -75.26 58.80
N LEU A 164 31.04 -75.71 57.90
CA LEU A 164 31.79 -76.97 57.94
C LEU A 164 33.09 -76.88 58.82
N SER A 165 33.62 -75.70 59.07
CA SER A 165 34.85 -75.50 59.90
C SER A 165 34.62 -75.92 61.34
N GLY A 166 33.39 -75.78 61.90
CA GLY A 166 33.08 -76.31 63.29
C GLY A 166 33.04 -77.81 63.42
N THR A 167 32.99 -78.55 62.28
CA THR A 167 32.97 -80.01 62.25
C THR A 167 34.37 -80.66 62.01
N GLY A 168 35.42 -79.82 61.79
CA GLY A 168 36.74 -80.25 61.43
C GLY A 168 36.93 -80.76 59.97
N ALA A 169 35.91 -80.63 59.13
CA ALA A 169 35.88 -81.06 57.72
C ALA A 169 36.54 -80.07 56.74
N VAL A 170 36.94 -78.86 57.18
CA VAL A 170 37.53 -77.82 56.40
C VAL A 170 38.77 -77.26 57.16
N SER A 171 39.90 -77.04 56.46
CA SER A 171 41.13 -76.48 57.08
C SER A 171 41.03 -74.95 57.27
N ALA A 172 41.84 -74.38 58.19
CA ALA A 172 41.85 -72.90 58.40
C ALA A 172 42.34 -72.16 57.15
N ASP A 173 43.26 -72.78 56.38
CA ASP A 173 43.70 -72.15 55.11
C ASP A 173 42.63 -72.07 54.03
N GLU A 174 41.80 -73.11 53.90
CA GLU A 174 40.69 -73.14 52.96
C GLU A 174 39.61 -72.10 53.34
N LEU A 175 39.31 -71.89 54.61
CA LEU A 175 38.40 -70.85 55.08
C LEU A 175 38.98 -69.46 54.78
N THR A 176 40.29 -69.25 55.09
CA THR A 176 40.92 -67.96 54.77
C THR A 176 40.96 -67.68 53.30
N GLN A 177 41.15 -68.66 52.42
CA GLN A 177 41.12 -68.54 50.96
C GLN A 177 39.69 -68.13 50.47
N ALA A 178 38.63 -68.76 51.01
CA ALA A 178 37.26 -68.37 50.68
C ALA A 178 36.92 -66.95 51.14
N GLN A 179 37.41 -66.53 52.32
CA GLN A 179 37.26 -65.17 52.83
C GLN A 179 37.98 -64.16 51.92
N ASN A 180 39.16 -64.43 51.46
CA ASN A 180 39.90 -63.58 50.54
C ASN A 180 39.17 -63.49 49.17
N SER A 181 38.64 -64.61 48.64
CA SER A 181 37.88 -64.66 47.41
C SER A 181 36.64 -63.78 47.53
N ARG A 182 35.88 -63.87 48.63
CA ARG A 182 34.71 -63.01 48.88
C ARG A 182 35.10 -61.53 48.91
N GLN A 183 36.19 -61.18 49.65
CA GLN A 183 36.66 -59.80 49.75
C GLN A 183 37.05 -59.22 48.39
N THR A 184 37.79 -60.01 47.59
CA THR A 184 38.19 -59.65 46.22
C THR A 184 36.99 -59.43 45.35
N SER A 185 35.98 -60.33 45.41
CA SER A 185 34.73 -60.16 44.63
C SER A 185 33.89 -58.94 45.07
N GLN A 186 33.91 -58.62 46.42
CA GLN A 186 33.33 -57.39 46.92
C GLN A 186 33.98 -56.14 46.35
N ALA A 187 35.32 -56.11 46.30
CA ALA A 187 36.07 -55.00 45.72
C ALA A 187 35.79 -54.88 44.21
N ALA A 188 35.68 -56.02 43.51
CA ALA A 188 35.30 -56.03 42.10
C ALA A 188 33.91 -55.43 41.81
N VAL A 189 32.91 -55.75 42.68
CA VAL A 189 31.57 -55.13 42.59
C VAL A 189 31.65 -53.62 42.85
N ALA A 190 32.39 -53.16 43.85
CA ALA A 190 32.56 -51.74 44.14
C ALA A 190 33.22 -50.99 42.97
N ALA A 191 34.24 -51.58 42.35
CA ALA A 191 34.91 -51.03 41.15
C ALA A 191 33.96 -50.97 39.94
N ALA A 192 33.23 -52.06 39.69
CA ALA A 192 32.24 -52.08 38.59
C ALA A 192 31.06 -51.06 38.83
N GLN A 193 30.67 -50.87 40.09
CA GLN A 193 29.64 -49.87 40.45
C GLN A 193 30.13 -48.45 40.22
N ALA A 194 31.38 -48.16 40.56
CA ALA A 194 32.01 -46.87 40.23
C ALA A 194 32.13 -46.65 38.72
N ALA A 195 32.42 -47.69 37.94
CA ALA A 195 32.46 -47.63 36.48
C ALA A 195 31.08 -47.31 35.88
N VAL A 196 30.00 -47.90 36.42
CA VAL A 196 28.61 -47.53 36.02
C VAL A 196 28.31 -46.08 36.37
N GLY A 197 28.72 -45.62 37.56
CA GLY A 197 28.53 -44.21 37.96
C GLY A 197 29.21 -43.24 37.00
N LYS A 198 30.46 -43.56 36.61
CA LYS A 198 31.21 -42.77 35.61
C LYS A 198 30.50 -42.77 34.24
N ALA A 199 30.17 -43.95 33.69
CA ALA A 199 29.52 -44.06 32.40
C ALA A 199 28.17 -43.33 32.37
N ARG A 200 27.42 -43.32 33.48
CA ARG A 200 26.16 -42.55 33.59
C ARG A 200 26.42 -41.05 33.54
N ALA A 201 27.41 -40.54 34.23
CA ALA A 201 27.78 -39.12 34.17
C ALA A 201 28.25 -38.71 32.76
N ASP A 202 28.98 -39.59 32.06
CA ASP A 202 29.37 -39.37 30.66
C ASP A 202 28.13 -39.28 29.71
N VAL A 203 27.12 -40.12 29.90
CA VAL A 203 25.82 -40.04 29.16
C VAL A 203 25.11 -38.74 29.46
N ASP A 204 25.05 -38.33 30.74
CA ASP A 204 24.33 -37.08 31.10
C ASP A 204 25.05 -35.85 30.51
N THR A 205 26.40 -35.88 30.47
CA THR A 205 27.20 -34.84 29.79
C THR A 205 26.93 -34.80 28.29
N ALA A 206 26.92 -35.94 27.60
CA ALA A 206 26.60 -36.01 26.17
C ALA A 206 25.19 -35.52 25.86
N LYS A 207 24.20 -35.86 26.71
CA LYS A 207 22.83 -35.35 26.58
C LYS A 207 22.75 -33.82 26.72
N ALA A 208 23.47 -33.24 27.68
CA ALA A 208 23.52 -31.80 27.85
C ALA A 208 24.13 -31.10 26.62
N GLN A 209 25.19 -31.66 26.05
CA GLN A 209 25.82 -31.18 24.81
C GLN A 209 24.86 -31.25 23.63
N ARG A 210 24.13 -32.39 23.47
CA ARG A 210 23.11 -32.53 22.45
C ARG A 210 21.98 -31.52 22.63
N GLN A 211 21.52 -31.27 23.85
CA GLN A 211 20.47 -30.25 24.12
C GLN A 211 20.91 -28.84 23.72
N ALA A 212 22.19 -28.49 24.01
CA ALA A 212 22.77 -27.21 23.59
C ALA A 212 22.83 -27.08 22.06
N ALA A 213 23.28 -28.13 21.35
CA ALA A 213 23.28 -28.14 19.89
C ALA A 213 21.84 -28.06 19.30
N ALA A 214 20.90 -28.83 19.86
CA ALA A 214 19.53 -28.83 19.45
C ALA A 214 18.81 -27.49 19.67
N ALA A 215 19.22 -26.67 20.63
CA ALA A 215 18.64 -25.36 20.88
C ALA A 215 18.78 -24.41 19.68
N LEU A 216 19.79 -24.58 18.83
CA LEU A 216 20.05 -23.77 17.64
C LEU A 216 19.17 -24.14 16.44
N VAL A 217 18.56 -25.34 16.45
CA VAL A 217 17.79 -25.90 15.32
C VAL A 217 16.37 -26.30 15.72
N ARG A 218 16.02 -26.24 17.00
CA ARG A 218 14.74 -26.75 17.51
C ARG A 218 13.55 -26.01 16.92
N GLY A 219 12.59 -26.78 16.36
CA GLY A 219 11.29 -26.25 15.90
C GLY A 219 11.33 -25.52 14.57
N THR A 220 12.49 -25.47 13.89
CA THR A 220 12.64 -24.82 12.58
C THR A 220 13.26 -25.80 11.59
N ASP A 221 12.89 -25.68 10.33
CA ASP A 221 13.66 -26.23 9.22
C ASP A 221 14.75 -25.25 8.76
N LEU A 222 15.59 -25.62 7.82
CA LEU A 222 16.64 -24.77 7.27
C LEU A 222 16.09 -23.42 6.80
N ASN A 223 14.93 -23.44 6.15
CA ASN A 223 14.32 -22.25 5.55
C ASN A 223 13.63 -21.33 6.57
N ALA A 224 13.11 -21.91 7.64
CA ALA A 224 12.43 -21.20 8.73
C ALA A 224 13.36 -20.76 9.85
N ASN A 225 14.66 -21.14 9.78
CA ASN A 225 15.64 -20.71 10.77
C ASN A 225 15.77 -19.18 10.75
N PRO A 226 15.71 -18.48 11.92
CA PRO A 226 15.74 -17.02 12.00
C PRO A 226 16.95 -16.38 11.30
N GLU A 227 18.10 -17.02 11.31
CA GLU A 227 19.32 -16.51 10.69
C GLU A 227 19.19 -16.53 9.15
N VAL A 228 18.66 -17.61 8.57
CA VAL A 228 18.39 -17.70 7.13
C VAL A 228 17.25 -16.76 6.73
N ALA A 229 16.20 -16.66 7.55
CA ALA A 229 15.09 -15.76 7.30
C ALA A 229 15.53 -14.28 7.28
N ALA A 230 16.42 -13.87 8.21
CA ALA A 230 16.98 -12.53 8.23
C ALA A 230 17.83 -12.23 6.98
N ALA A 231 18.70 -13.16 6.58
CA ALA A 231 19.51 -13.02 5.37
C ALA A 231 18.63 -12.96 4.09
N ARG A 232 17.55 -13.75 4.04
CA ARG A 232 16.58 -13.71 2.94
C ARG A 232 15.83 -12.38 2.87
N ALA A 233 15.47 -11.81 4.03
CA ALA A 233 14.85 -10.48 4.08
C ALA A 233 15.81 -9.40 3.53
N GLN A 234 17.09 -9.47 3.84
CA GLN A 234 18.11 -8.57 3.28
C GLN A 234 18.27 -8.74 1.77
N LEU A 235 18.25 -9.96 1.26
CA LEU A 235 18.24 -10.23 -0.18
C LEU A 235 17.02 -9.62 -0.85
N HIS A 236 15.83 -9.80 -0.30
CA HIS A 236 14.59 -9.23 -0.84
C HIS A 236 14.60 -7.70 -0.83
N GLN A 237 15.15 -7.07 0.23
CA GLN A 237 15.35 -5.62 0.27
C GLN A 237 16.27 -5.14 -0.86
N ALA A 238 17.39 -5.80 -1.08
CA ALA A 238 18.33 -5.44 -2.15
C ALA A 238 17.72 -5.62 -3.56
N GLN A 239 16.85 -6.64 -3.75
CA GLN A 239 16.09 -6.83 -4.99
C GLN A 239 15.10 -5.69 -5.23
N LEU A 240 14.34 -5.30 -4.21
CA LEU A 240 13.40 -4.17 -4.29
C LEU A 240 14.11 -2.86 -4.60
N ASP A 241 15.28 -2.61 -4.00
CA ASP A 241 16.01 -1.37 -4.22
C ASP A 241 16.58 -1.32 -5.66
N LEU A 242 17.02 -2.44 -6.20
CA LEU A 242 17.42 -2.55 -7.62
C LEU A 242 16.23 -2.32 -8.56
N GLU A 243 15.06 -2.88 -8.26
CA GLU A 243 13.85 -2.66 -9.05
C GLU A 243 13.43 -1.19 -9.02
N ARG A 244 13.50 -0.54 -7.86
CA ARG A 244 13.17 0.87 -7.64
C ARG A 244 14.13 1.84 -8.32
N ALA A 245 15.32 1.40 -8.71
CA ALA A 245 16.23 2.18 -9.53
C ALA A 245 15.65 2.47 -10.92
N THR A 246 14.72 1.63 -11.40
CA THR A 246 13.95 1.87 -12.63
C THR A 246 12.64 2.55 -12.30
N VAL A 247 12.57 3.87 -12.50
CA VAL A 247 11.38 4.67 -12.20
C VAL A 247 10.37 4.56 -13.33
N ARG A 248 9.14 4.18 -13.01
CA ARG A 248 8.05 3.98 -13.97
C ARG A 248 6.90 4.94 -13.73
N ALA A 249 6.19 5.30 -14.80
CA ALA A 249 4.99 6.11 -14.73
C ALA A 249 3.86 5.35 -14.00
N PRO A 250 3.27 5.92 -12.92
CA PRO A 250 2.18 5.26 -12.18
C PRO A 250 0.86 5.29 -12.94
N LEU A 251 0.70 6.24 -13.88
CA LEU A 251 -0.49 6.40 -14.73
C LEU A 251 -0.10 6.91 -16.11
N ALA A 252 -1.02 6.81 -17.08
CA ALA A 252 -0.84 7.38 -18.41
C ALA A 252 -1.17 8.88 -18.38
N GLY A 253 -0.32 9.72 -19.00
CA GLY A 253 -0.53 11.17 -19.01
C GLY A 253 0.61 11.95 -19.65
N ILE A 254 0.55 13.27 -19.53
CA ILE A 254 1.60 14.18 -20.02
C ILE A 254 2.54 14.53 -18.87
N VAL A 255 3.83 14.42 -19.13
CA VAL A 255 4.89 14.84 -18.20
C VAL A 255 4.93 16.36 -18.08
N THR A 256 4.92 16.85 -16.85
CA THR A 256 5.05 18.28 -16.51
C THR A 256 6.00 18.46 -15.33
N LYS A 257 6.56 19.65 -15.19
CA LYS A 257 7.48 20.00 -14.09
C LYS A 257 8.59 18.97 -13.88
N LYS A 258 9.29 18.60 -14.96
CA LYS A 258 10.45 17.73 -14.88
C LYS A 258 11.58 18.44 -14.13
N ALA A 259 11.92 17.92 -12.93
CA ALA A 259 12.89 18.52 -12.01
C ALA A 259 14.24 17.79 -11.99
N ILE A 260 14.45 16.81 -12.91
CA ILE A 260 15.65 15.97 -12.95
C ILE A 260 16.42 16.14 -14.26
N GLN A 261 17.74 15.91 -14.18
CA GLN A 261 18.65 15.88 -15.31
C GLN A 261 19.61 14.69 -15.21
N VAL A 262 20.09 14.18 -16.34
CA VAL A 262 21.11 13.12 -16.40
C VAL A 262 22.37 13.58 -15.65
N GLY A 263 22.94 12.71 -14.82
CA GLY A 263 24.08 13.00 -13.95
C GLY A 263 23.74 13.66 -12.61
N GLN A 264 22.52 14.16 -12.42
CA GLN A 264 22.08 14.72 -11.15
C GLN A 264 21.86 13.60 -10.13
N ARG A 265 22.31 13.82 -8.88
CA ARG A 265 22.02 12.91 -7.77
C ARG A 265 20.69 13.26 -7.11
N VAL A 266 19.80 12.27 -7.01
CA VAL A 266 18.51 12.38 -6.31
C VAL A 266 18.56 11.69 -4.97
N GLN A 267 17.75 12.15 -4.02
CA GLN A 267 17.50 11.51 -2.73
C GLN A 267 16.16 10.77 -2.76
N ALA A 268 15.99 9.76 -1.90
CA ALA A 268 14.68 9.12 -1.73
C ALA A 268 13.64 10.16 -1.30
N GLY A 269 12.46 10.16 -1.92
CA GLY A 269 11.40 11.15 -1.72
C GLY A 269 11.52 12.41 -2.59
N ALA A 270 12.62 12.63 -3.30
CA ALA A 270 12.76 13.79 -4.19
C ALA A 270 11.78 13.73 -5.36
N LEU A 271 11.09 14.85 -5.62
CA LEU A 271 10.21 14.98 -6.78
C LEU A 271 11.03 14.96 -8.07
N MET A 272 10.69 14.07 -8.96
CA MET A 272 11.34 13.92 -10.26
C MET A 272 10.55 14.61 -11.37
N MET A 273 9.25 14.39 -11.43
CA MET A 273 8.32 14.98 -12.39
C MET A 273 6.87 14.79 -11.94
N ASN A 274 5.95 15.52 -12.55
CA ASN A 274 4.52 15.29 -12.41
C ASN A 274 3.96 14.71 -13.70
N ILE A 275 3.02 13.78 -13.59
CA ILE A 275 2.28 13.22 -14.73
C ILE A 275 0.81 13.61 -14.58
N VAL A 276 0.28 14.27 -15.61
CA VAL A 276 -1.09 14.78 -15.66
C VAL A 276 -1.92 13.89 -16.56
N PRO A 277 -2.92 13.16 -16.03
CA PRO A 277 -3.80 12.31 -16.81
C PRO A 277 -4.87 13.16 -17.52
N ILE A 278 -4.62 13.51 -18.77
CA ILE A 278 -5.54 14.34 -19.57
C ILE A 278 -6.87 13.65 -19.91
N GLN A 279 -6.91 12.31 -19.86
CA GLN A 279 -8.12 11.52 -20.19
C GLN A 279 -9.11 11.41 -19.02
N SER A 280 -8.69 11.74 -17.82
CA SER A 280 -9.51 11.79 -16.60
C SER A 280 -9.60 13.21 -16.03
N ALA A 281 -9.58 14.21 -16.92
CA ALA A 281 -9.76 15.59 -16.51
C ALA A 281 -11.20 15.81 -16.01
N PHE A 282 -11.32 16.64 -14.98
CA PHE A 282 -12.59 17.11 -14.45
C PHE A 282 -12.63 18.64 -14.51
N VAL A 283 -13.77 19.23 -14.23
CA VAL A 283 -13.90 20.68 -14.11
C VAL A 283 -14.38 21.05 -12.72
N ASP A 284 -13.65 21.89 -12.05
CA ASP A 284 -14.08 22.53 -10.81
C ASP A 284 -14.73 23.89 -11.17
N ALA A 285 -16.06 23.94 -11.10
CA ALA A 285 -16.85 25.12 -11.43
C ALA A 285 -17.33 25.82 -10.16
N ASN A 286 -16.98 27.09 -10.01
CA ASN A 286 -17.28 27.89 -8.83
C ASN A 286 -18.63 28.58 -8.99
N PHE A 287 -19.68 28.07 -8.34
CA PHE A 287 -21.02 28.66 -8.35
C PHE A 287 -21.22 29.59 -7.15
N LYS A 288 -22.00 30.65 -7.37
CA LYS A 288 -22.41 31.53 -6.28
C LYS A 288 -23.34 30.78 -5.32
N GLU A 289 -23.25 31.06 -4.01
CA GLU A 289 -24.04 30.43 -2.94
C GLU A 289 -25.54 30.36 -3.29
N VAL A 290 -26.12 31.46 -3.83
CA VAL A 290 -27.53 31.54 -4.21
C VAL A 290 -27.91 30.57 -5.35
N GLN A 291 -26.96 30.17 -6.17
CA GLN A 291 -27.16 29.24 -7.30
C GLN A 291 -27.17 27.78 -6.85
N LEU A 292 -26.46 27.45 -5.77
CA LEU A 292 -26.29 26.08 -5.28
C LEU A 292 -27.61 25.41 -4.85
N ARG A 293 -28.61 26.18 -4.43
CA ARG A 293 -29.91 25.62 -4.01
C ARG A 293 -30.55 24.70 -5.06
N LYS A 294 -30.22 24.88 -6.34
CA LYS A 294 -30.78 24.14 -7.46
C LYS A 294 -29.83 23.12 -8.06
N VAL A 295 -28.51 23.17 -7.73
CA VAL A 295 -27.49 22.24 -8.23
C VAL A 295 -27.49 20.99 -7.35
N LYS A 296 -27.68 19.82 -7.97
CA LYS A 296 -27.68 18.51 -7.27
C LYS A 296 -26.61 17.60 -7.88
N VAL A 297 -26.09 16.68 -7.08
CA VAL A 297 -25.23 15.60 -7.57
C VAL A 297 -26.02 14.78 -8.61
N GLY A 298 -25.38 14.47 -9.75
CA GLY A 298 -26.01 13.82 -10.90
C GLY A 298 -26.63 14.76 -11.92
N SER A 299 -26.72 16.10 -11.66
CA SER A 299 -27.21 17.06 -12.65
C SER A 299 -26.35 17.06 -13.90
N PRO A 300 -26.96 17.03 -15.11
CA PRO A 300 -26.20 17.15 -16.34
C PRO A 300 -25.67 18.57 -16.52
N VAL A 301 -24.47 18.66 -17.07
CA VAL A 301 -23.75 19.92 -17.30
C VAL A 301 -23.24 19.97 -18.73
N VAL A 302 -23.43 21.12 -19.37
CA VAL A 302 -22.81 21.43 -20.66
C VAL A 302 -21.71 22.46 -20.41
N LEU A 303 -20.51 22.13 -20.91
CA LEU A 303 -19.34 22.98 -20.74
C LEU A 303 -18.83 23.44 -22.11
N THR A 304 -18.31 24.66 -22.14
CA THR A 304 -17.63 25.23 -23.32
C THR A 304 -16.29 25.76 -22.89
N SER A 305 -15.24 25.43 -23.65
CA SER A 305 -13.89 25.90 -23.38
C SER A 305 -13.56 27.11 -24.23
N ASP A 306 -12.93 28.11 -23.62
CA ASP A 306 -12.46 29.29 -24.35
C ASP A 306 -11.45 28.93 -25.45
N LEU A 307 -10.70 27.83 -25.28
CA LEU A 307 -9.73 27.33 -26.28
C LEU A 307 -10.40 26.92 -27.60
N TYR A 308 -11.56 26.25 -27.53
CA TYR A 308 -12.26 25.70 -28.70
C TYR A 308 -13.45 26.57 -29.14
N GLY A 309 -13.75 27.62 -28.37
CA GLY A 309 -14.89 28.49 -28.62
C GLY A 309 -16.25 27.80 -28.41
N HIS A 310 -17.33 28.50 -28.80
CA HIS A 310 -18.71 28.05 -28.54
C HIS A 310 -19.16 26.85 -29.41
N GLY A 311 -18.36 26.49 -30.42
CA GLY A 311 -18.70 25.40 -31.37
C GLY A 311 -18.51 23.99 -30.77
N VAL A 312 -17.59 23.84 -29.82
CA VAL A 312 -17.30 22.57 -29.17
C VAL A 312 -17.93 22.56 -27.77
N LYS A 313 -18.82 21.61 -27.53
CA LYS A 313 -19.49 21.41 -26.27
C LYS A 313 -18.97 20.12 -25.63
N PHE A 314 -18.69 20.20 -24.35
CA PHE A 314 -18.36 19.04 -23.53
C PHE A 314 -19.54 18.73 -22.61
N HIS A 315 -19.85 17.46 -22.45
CA HIS A 315 -20.90 16.99 -21.55
C HIS A 315 -20.30 16.40 -20.30
N GLY A 316 -20.92 16.70 -19.18
CA GLY A 316 -20.48 16.18 -17.88
C GLY A 316 -21.63 16.03 -16.91
N LYS A 317 -21.28 15.53 -15.74
CA LYS A 317 -22.21 15.38 -14.61
C LYS A 317 -21.61 15.94 -13.34
N VAL A 318 -22.44 16.55 -12.51
CA VAL A 318 -22.03 16.97 -11.18
C VAL A 318 -21.75 15.72 -10.33
N VAL A 319 -20.53 15.54 -9.86
CA VAL A 319 -20.13 14.42 -8.98
C VAL A 319 -20.05 14.83 -7.52
N GLY A 320 -19.86 16.11 -7.22
CA GLY A 320 -19.78 16.59 -5.85
C GLY A 320 -19.86 18.11 -5.74
N VAL A 321 -20.26 18.58 -4.57
CA VAL A 321 -20.25 19.99 -4.19
C VAL A 321 -19.25 20.14 -3.05
N GLY A 322 -18.33 21.09 -3.14
CA GLY A 322 -17.31 21.32 -2.13
C GLY A 322 -17.90 21.62 -0.75
N GLY A 323 -17.26 21.15 0.30
CA GLY A 323 -17.70 21.30 1.69
C GLY A 323 -17.55 22.73 2.25
N GLY A 324 -17.06 23.70 1.44
CA GLY A 324 -16.89 25.09 1.84
C GLY A 324 -16.56 26.00 0.66
N SER A 325 -16.60 27.30 0.89
CA SER A 325 -16.22 28.30 -0.12
C SER A 325 -14.71 28.36 -0.31
N GLY A 326 -14.26 28.77 -1.50
CA GLY A 326 -12.84 28.95 -1.78
C GLY A 326 -12.13 29.89 -0.81
N SER A 327 -12.84 30.90 -0.29
CA SER A 327 -12.30 31.84 0.71
C SER A 327 -12.11 31.20 2.09
N ALA A 328 -12.89 30.17 2.45
CA ALA A 328 -12.76 29.48 3.73
C ALA A 328 -11.49 28.62 3.82
N PHE A 329 -10.97 28.17 2.66
CA PHE A 329 -9.76 27.36 2.57
C PHE A 329 -8.56 28.10 1.97
N ALA A 330 -8.68 29.41 1.76
CA ALA A 330 -7.57 30.23 1.28
C ALA A 330 -6.46 30.34 2.36
N LEU A 331 -5.21 30.19 1.97
CA LEU A 331 -4.03 30.36 2.85
C LEU A 331 -3.98 31.77 3.46
N ILE A 332 -4.49 32.78 2.76
CA ILE A 332 -4.63 34.13 3.24
C ILE A 332 -6.10 34.53 3.06
N PRO A 333 -6.92 34.49 4.13
CA PRO A 333 -8.30 34.93 4.06
C PRO A 333 -8.32 36.44 3.71
N ALA A 334 -9.21 36.81 2.77
CA ALA A 334 -9.41 38.22 2.47
C ALA A 334 -9.96 38.94 3.70
N GLN A 335 -9.11 39.70 4.41
CA GLN A 335 -9.53 40.52 5.53
C GLN A 335 -9.88 41.93 5.02
N ASN A 336 -11.10 42.39 5.30
CA ASN A 336 -11.47 43.78 5.10
C ASN A 336 -10.78 44.66 6.17
N ALA A 337 -9.56 45.11 5.85
CA ALA A 337 -8.70 45.87 6.77
C ALA A 337 -9.20 47.29 7.10
N THR A 338 -10.30 47.79 6.51
CA THR A 338 -10.73 49.18 6.56
C THR A 338 -12.09 49.44 7.20
N GLY A 339 -12.56 48.61 8.14
CA GLY A 339 -13.71 48.91 9.01
C GLY A 339 -15.10 48.97 8.35
N ASN A 340 -15.22 48.90 7.04
CA ASN A 340 -16.50 48.84 6.34
C ASN A 340 -16.78 47.36 5.90
N TRP A 341 -17.69 46.70 6.57
CA TRP A 341 -18.09 45.32 6.22
C TRP A 341 -18.92 45.30 4.96
N ILE A 342 -18.41 44.71 3.88
CA ILE A 342 -19.13 44.52 2.63
C ILE A 342 -19.43 43.03 2.49
N LYS A 343 -20.70 42.63 2.35
CA LYS A 343 -21.09 41.26 2.07
C LYS A 343 -20.62 40.85 0.68
N VAL A 344 -19.57 40.03 0.62
CA VAL A 344 -19.12 39.40 -0.64
C VAL A 344 -19.80 38.04 -0.82
N VAL A 345 -20.49 37.86 -1.96
CA VAL A 345 -21.12 36.59 -2.30
C VAL A 345 -20.05 35.53 -2.47
N GLN A 346 -20.12 34.50 -1.64
CA GLN A 346 -19.16 33.41 -1.64
C GLN A 346 -19.41 32.46 -2.83
N ARG A 347 -18.33 31.87 -3.35
CA ARG A 347 -18.40 30.83 -4.38
C ARG A 347 -17.98 29.49 -3.79
N VAL A 348 -18.69 28.44 -4.16
CA VAL A 348 -18.44 27.06 -3.75
C VAL A 348 -18.09 26.25 -4.97
N PRO A 349 -16.97 25.49 -4.95
CA PRO A 349 -16.57 24.65 -6.07
C PRO A 349 -17.53 23.46 -6.21
N VAL A 350 -17.93 23.21 -7.43
CA VAL A 350 -18.72 22.04 -7.84
C VAL A 350 -17.88 21.24 -8.81
N ARG A 351 -17.60 19.98 -8.46
CA ARG A 351 -16.83 19.08 -9.32
C ARG A 351 -17.71 18.44 -10.35
N ILE A 352 -17.29 18.53 -11.60
CA ILE A 352 -17.99 18.03 -12.79
C ILE A 352 -17.06 17.04 -13.48
N GLU A 353 -17.49 15.80 -13.60
CA GLU A 353 -16.82 14.77 -14.37
C GLU A 353 -17.21 14.90 -15.85
N LEU A 354 -16.22 14.90 -16.74
CA LEU A 354 -16.40 15.01 -18.18
C LEU A 354 -16.57 13.63 -18.84
N ASP A 355 -17.24 13.57 -20.00
CA ASP A 355 -17.29 12.35 -20.79
C ASP A 355 -15.90 12.06 -21.39
N PRO A 356 -15.26 10.91 -21.06
CA PRO A 356 -13.91 10.56 -21.54
C PRO A 356 -13.83 10.44 -23.07
N ARG A 357 -14.96 10.25 -23.78
CA ARG A 357 -14.99 10.12 -25.24
C ARG A 357 -14.71 11.45 -25.90
N GLU A 358 -15.30 12.52 -25.38
CA GLU A 358 -15.12 13.89 -25.91
C GLU A 358 -13.71 14.43 -25.66
N LEU A 359 -13.05 13.97 -24.57
CA LEU A 359 -11.66 14.32 -24.26
C LEU A 359 -10.63 13.69 -25.22
N LYS A 360 -11.00 12.63 -25.95
CA LYS A 360 -10.12 12.03 -26.98
C LYS A 360 -10.04 12.88 -28.22
N ASP A 361 -11.17 13.48 -28.62
CA ASP A 361 -11.26 14.27 -29.84
C ASP A 361 -10.78 15.72 -29.60
N HIS A 362 -11.08 16.25 -28.41
CA HIS A 362 -10.74 17.61 -27.99
C HIS A 362 -10.04 17.60 -26.63
N THR A 363 -8.72 17.53 -26.65
CA THR A 363 -7.92 17.42 -25.44
C THR A 363 -7.95 18.70 -24.61
N LEU A 364 -8.40 18.62 -23.36
CA LEU A 364 -8.35 19.72 -22.39
C LEU A 364 -7.04 19.66 -21.60
N ARG A 365 -6.48 20.82 -21.31
CA ARG A 365 -5.30 20.95 -20.46
C ARG A 365 -5.69 21.51 -19.10
N VAL A 366 -5.04 21.05 -18.03
CA VAL A 366 -5.26 21.56 -16.68
C VAL A 366 -4.99 23.05 -16.61
N GLY A 367 -5.88 23.79 -15.95
CA GLY A 367 -5.82 25.24 -15.82
C GLY A 367 -6.53 26.02 -16.90
N LEU A 368 -7.10 25.37 -17.94
CA LEU A 368 -7.92 26.05 -18.93
C LEU A 368 -9.24 26.54 -18.30
N SER A 369 -9.65 27.76 -18.68
CA SER A 369 -10.95 28.34 -18.31
C SER A 369 -12.08 27.73 -19.14
N MET A 370 -13.20 27.52 -18.48
CA MET A 370 -14.42 26.99 -19.09
C MET A 370 -15.65 27.73 -18.58
N LYS A 371 -16.69 27.72 -19.38
CA LYS A 371 -18.03 28.09 -18.97
C LYS A 371 -18.84 26.83 -18.71
N ALA A 372 -19.45 26.73 -17.53
CA ALA A 372 -20.29 25.60 -17.14
C ALA A 372 -21.76 26.03 -17.05
N GLU A 373 -22.64 25.28 -17.72
CA GLU A 373 -24.09 25.43 -17.66
C GLU A 373 -24.74 24.17 -17.11
N VAL A 374 -25.24 24.24 -15.88
CA VAL A 374 -25.93 23.13 -15.20
C VAL A 374 -27.42 23.19 -15.53
N GLU A 375 -27.98 22.08 -16.00
CA GLU A 375 -29.41 21.92 -16.17
C GLU A 375 -30.03 21.50 -14.82
N VAL A 376 -30.90 22.38 -14.29
CA VAL A 376 -31.62 22.16 -13.03
C VAL A 376 -33.08 21.79 -13.31
N ARG A 377 -33.54 20.72 -12.69
CA ARG A 377 -34.95 20.28 -12.76
C ARG A 377 -35.73 20.83 -11.60
#